data_ddc160698fe4c41c3cae71903dc4fd2a
#
_entry.id   ddc160698fe4c41c3cae71903dc4fd2a
#
_cell.length_a   1.000
_cell.length_b   1.000
_cell.length_c   1.000
_cell.angle_alpha   90.00
_cell.angle_beta   90.00
_cell.angle_gamma   90.00
#
_symmetry.space_group_name_H-M   'P 1'
#
loop_
_entity.id
_entity.type
_entity.pdbx_description
1 polymer ?
#
loop_
_entity_poly.entity_id
_entity_poly.type
_entity_poly.pdbx_seq_one_letter_code
_entity_poly.pdbx_strand_id
1 'polypeptide(L)'
;MRLRTVMVTAAVTLLGGVAAVAVAAPAMAAGPTATFVKTSDWGSGWEGKYTISNGGTTTINGWTVAFDLPAGSSVSSFWDADMTRSGQRFSFTNKSWNGTLAPGGSASFGLIGAGAGAPANCTLNGASCGGSTDPGTQVPGTPGAPSVTGVTQTSISLAWGASSSGTVTGYRVYEGSTLRATVTGTSATISGLTANTTHTYTVAAYNSAGESARSAGVTGTTTGGTGPTVPGTPDNFRVTGTTGTSISLAWNASTGTVTGYRVYEGSTVRATVTGTTATIGSLAACTSRSYTVAAYNAQGESARSAAVSGTTTGCSTGPLPAHFLTGYWHNFVNPAVELRLRDTPAAYDLIAVAFAESTTTPGAVTFAVDSGLSAALGGYSDADFRADIATMHSRGKKVILSVGGEAGRVAVNDAASATNFSNSMFNLISSYGFDGVDIDLENGLNPTFMGQALRNLRSRVGANLIITMAPQTIDMQNPTVSYFKLALDIRDILTVVHTQFYNSGSMLGCDQSFAYSQGTVNFMTALACIQLEAGLRPDQVSLGLPAGPGAAGGGVVAPSLVNQALDCLARGTNCGSFRPPRTYPGIRGAMTWSINWDVSNGNQFANTIDPHLATLP
;
A
#
# COMPACT_ATOMS: atom_id res chain seq x y z
N MET A 1 -33.55 53.88 13.69
CA MET A 1 -34.56 54.61 12.90
C MET A 1 -34.86 53.81 11.63
N ARG A 2 -36.17 53.44 11.47
CA ARG A 2 -36.85 52.76 10.32
C ARG A 2 -36.51 51.27 10.13
N LEU A 3 -37.28 50.44 10.72
CA LEU A 3 -38.44 49.57 10.37
C LEU A 3 -38.86 49.52 8.90
N ARG A 4 -38.99 48.32 8.35
CA ARG A 4 -40.11 47.81 7.48
C ARG A 4 -39.83 46.33 7.24
N THR A 5 -40.57 45.43 7.76
CA THR A 5 -41.94 44.93 7.55
C THR A 5 -41.99 43.72 6.63
N VAL A 6 -42.43 42.65 7.19
CA VAL A 6 -42.83 41.32 6.74
C VAL A 6 -43.78 41.34 5.52
N MET A 7 -43.64 40.37 4.61
CA MET A 7 -44.78 39.76 3.91
C MET A 7 -44.64 38.25 3.85
N VAL A 8 -45.59 37.62 4.49
CA VAL A 8 -45.93 36.19 4.42
C VAL A 8 -46.82 36.02 3.18
N THR A 9 -46.45 35.12 2.30
CA THR A 9 -47.35 34.64 1.25
C THR A 9 -47.50 33.12 1.39
N ALA A 10 -48.70 32.73 1.81
CA ALA A 10 -49.12 31.35 1.82
C ALA A 10 -49.48 30.89 0.39
N ALA A 11 -48.87 29.86 -0.10
CA ALA A 11 -49.29 29.19 -1.33
C ALA A 11 -49.93 27.84 -0.95
N VAL A 12 -51.21 27.77 -1.24
CA VAL A 12 -52.01 26.54 -1.20
C VAL A 12 -51.62 25.69 -2.41
N THR A 13 -51.11 24.49 -2.22
CA THR A 13 -50.89 23.53 -3.30
C THR A 13 -52.02 22.50 -3.30
N LEU A 14 -52.79 22.51 -4.40
CA LEU A 14 -53.74 21.47 -4.74
C LEU A 14 -53.04 20.12 -4.89
N LEU A 15 -53.58 19.06 -4.25
CA LEU A 15 -53.31 17.68 -4.60
C LEU A 15 -53.89 17.34 -5.98
N GLY A 16 -53.02 17.16 -6.95
CA GLY A 16 -53.34 16.50 -8.23
C GLY A 16 -52.81 15.07 -8.12
N GLY A 17 -53.68 14.12 -7.94
CA GLY A 17 -53.33 12.68 -8.01
C GLY A 17 -53.02 12.29 -9.43
N VAL A 18 -51.77 11.96 -9.72
CA VAL A 18 -51.39 11.23 -10.94
C VAL A 18 -51.35 9.76 -10.61
N ALA A 19 -52.37 9.01 -11.06
CA ALA A 19 -52.34 7.55 -11.05
C ALA A 19 -51.24 7.09 -12.01
N ALA A 20 -50.13 6.59 -11.44
CA ALA A 20 -49.12 5.87 -12.20
C ALA A 20 -49.70 4.52 -12.64
N VAL A 21 -50.05 4.42 -13.89
CA VAL A 21 -50.31 3.12 -14.52
C VAL A 21 -48.95 2.38 -14.57
N ALA A 22 -48.77 1.41 -13.68
CA ALA A 22 -47.65 0.48 -13.78
C ALA A 22 -47.87 -0.39 -14.99
N VAL A 23 -47.21 -0.09 -16.09
CA VAL A 23 -47.03 -1.02 -17.20
C VAL A 23 -46.19 -2.17 -16.68
N ALA A 24 -46.81 -3.32 -16.42
CA ALA A 24 -46.08 -4.55 -16.14
C ALA A 24 -45.16 -4.83 -17.33
N ALA A 25 -43.85 -4.81 -17.09
CA ALA A 25 -42.90 -5.31 -18.05
C ALA A 25 -43.26 -6.77 -18.38
N PRO A 26 -43.21 -7.21 -19.64
CA PRO A 26 -43.48 -8.61 -19.99
C PRO A 26 -42.49 -9.47 -19.20
N ALA A 27 -43.01 -10.44 -18.46
CA ALA A 27 -42.18 -11.45 -17.81
C ALA A 27 -41.34 -12.12 -18.90
N MET A 28 -40.04 -11.95 -18.85
CA MET A 28 -39.13 -12.69 -19.74
C MET A 28 -39.41 -14.17 -19.47
N ALA A 29 -39.73 -14.92 -20.50
CA ALA A 29 -39.91 -16.35 -20.38
C ALA A 29 -38.66 -16.96 -19.74
N ALA A 30 -38.81 -17.59 -18.59
CA ALA A 30 -37.68 -18.19 -17.90
C ALA A 30 -37.13 -19.32 -18.79
N GLY A 31 -35.83 -19.30 -19.07
CA GLY A 31 -35.17 -20.35 -19.85
C GLY A 31 -35.30 -21.74 -19.20
N PRO A 32 -34.82 -22.80 -19.88
CA PRO A 32 -34.77 -24.11 -19.29
C PRO A 32 -33.95 -24.15 -18.00
N THR A 33 -34.42 -24.86 -16.99
CA THR A 33 -33.75 -25.00 -15.69
C THR A 33 -33.57 -26.46 -15.28
N ALA A 34 -32.55 -26.76 -14.51
CA ALA A 34 -32.39 -28.05 -13.84
C ALA A 34 -32.16 -27.81 -12.35
N THR A 35 -33.08 -28.30 -11.53
CA THR A 35 -33.07 -28.08 -10.08
C THR A 35 -32.75 -29.39 -9.37
N PHE A 36 -31.77 -29.34 -8.46
CA PHE A 36 -31.41 -30.48 -7.61
C PHE A 36 -32.09 -30.37 -6.25
N VAL A 37 -32.61 -31.48 -5.75
CA VAL A 37 -33.12 -31.61 -4.39
C VAL A 37 -32.53 -32.88 -3.77
N LYS A 38 -31.89 -32.77 -2.63
CA LYS A 38 -31.48 -33.91 -1.82
C LYS A 38 -32.73 -34.41 -1.09
N THR A 39 -33.18 -35.64 -1.41
CA THR A 39 -34.43 -36.20 -0.89
C THR A 39 -34.21 -36.96 0.42
N SER A 40 -33.02 -37.51 0.63
CA SER A 40 -32.63 -38.18 1.87
C SER A 40 -31.11 -38.04 2.11
N ASP A 41 -30.68 -38.06 3.37
CA ASP A 41 -29.27 -38.03 3.77
C ASP A 41 -29.07 -38.92 5.00
N TRP A 42 -28.13 -39.86 4.92
CA TRP A 42 -27.80 -40.80 6.01
C TRP A 42 -26.32 -40.70 6.45
N GLY A 43 -25.66 -39.56 6.13
CA GLY A 43 -24.30 -39.23 6.59
C GLY A 43 -23.19 -39.84 5.73
N SER A 44 -23.21 -41.14 5.43
CA SER A 44 -22.23 -41.78 4.52
C SER A 44 -22.63 -41.72 3.05
N GLY A 45 -23.88 -41.29 2.76
CA GLY A 45 -24.43 -41.12 1.42
C GLY A 45 -25.78 -40.41 1.48
N TRP A 46 -26.35 -40.17 0.31
CA TRP A 46 -27.59 -39.43 0.16
C TRP A 46 -28.32 -39.84 -1.11
N GLU A 47 -29.61 -39.63 -1.13
CA GLU A 47 -30.45 -39.71 -2.33
C GLU A 47 -30.80 -38.31 -2.80
N GLY A 48 -30.76 -38.07 -4.10
CA GLY A 48 -31.11 -36.81 -4.70
C GLY A 48 -31.83 -36.95 -6.03
N LYS A 49 -32.57 -35.91 -6.38
CA LYS A 49 -33.36 -35.83 -7.60
C LYS A 49 -33.08 -34.54 -8.34
N TYR A 50 -32.79 -34.62 -9.63
CA TYR A 50 -32.84 -33.50 -10.54
C TYR A 50 -34.19 -33.40 -11.22
N THR A 51 -34.74 -32.22 -11.32
CA THR A 51 -35.92 -31.89 -12.12
C THR A 51 -35.54 -30.90 -13.20
N ILE A 52 -35.69 -31.28 -14.44
CA ILE A 52 -35.47 -30.44 -15.62
C ILE A 52 -36.82 -29.84 -16.01
N SER A 53 -36.91 -28.52 -16.08
CA SER A 53 -38.14 -27.81 -16.44
C SER A 53 -37.88 -26.92 -17.65
N ASN A 54 -38.75 -26.98 -18.64
CA ASN A 54 -38.71 -26.12 -19.80
C ASN A 54 -39.59 -24.89 -19.58
N GLY A 55 -39.01 -23.84 -18.97
CA GLY A 55 -39.64 -22.52 -18.82
C GLY A 55 -39.63 -21.68 -20.08
N GLY A 56 -39.01 -22.15 -21.16
CA GLY A 56 -38.95 -21.48 -22.46
C GLY A 56 -40.20 -21.64 -23.31
N THR A 57 -40.18 -21.02 -24.48
CA THR A 57 -41.29 -21.04 -25.45
C THR A 57 -41.13 -22.09 -26.56
N THR A 58 -40.00 -22.79 -26.60
CA THR A 58 -39.66 -23.81 -27.62
C THR A 58 -39.50 -25.17 -26.97
N THR A 59 -39.84 -26.23 -27.67
CA THR A 59 -39.67 -27.62 -27.22
C THR A 59 -38.17 -27.96 -27.12
N ILE A 60 -37.77 -28.57 -26.00
CA ILE A 60 -36.43 -29.14 -25.83
C ILE A 60 -36.45 -30.56 -26.36
N ASN A 61 -35.56 -30.90 -27.29
CA ASN A 61 -35.39 -32.23 -27.86
C ASN A 61 -34.08 -32.85 -27.33
N GLY A 62 -34.11 -33.31 -26.10
CA GLY A 62 -32.95 -33.86 -25.38
C GLY A 62 -32.38 -32.91 -24.33
N TRP A 63 -32.05 -33.50 -23.19
CA TRP A 63 -31.39 -32.77 -22.11
C TRP A 63 -30.17 -33.53 -21.59
N THR A 64 -29.17 -32.75 -21.20
CA THR A 64 -27.97 -33.24 -20.51
C THR A 64 -27.72 -32.35 -19.29
N VAL A 65 -27.78 -32.95 -18.10
CA VAL A 65 -27.40 -32.30 -16.85
C VAL A 65 -26.02 -32.80 -16.46
N ALA A 66 -25.08 -31.88 -16.29
CA ALA A 66 -23.75 -32.24 -15.82
C ALA A 66 -23.39 -31.42 -14.57
N PHE A 67 -22.74 -32.07 -13.61
CA PHE A 67 -22.32 -31.46 -12.34
C PHE A 67 -21.04 -32.10 -11.81
N ASP A 68 -20.36 -31.42 -10.88
CA ASP A 68 -19.19 -31.93 -10.20
C ASP A 68 -19.57 -32.43 -8.80
N LEU A 69 -18.96 -33.52 -8.34
CA LEU A 69 -18.96 -33.93 -6.94
C LEU A 69 -17.58 -33.68 -6.32
N PRO A 70 -17.53 -33.34 -5.03
CA PRO A 70 -16.26 -33.21 -4.30
C PRO A 70 -15.40 -34.48 -4.36
N ALA A 71 -14.08 -34.31 -4.23
CA ALA A 71 -13.16 -35.44 -4.12
C ALA A 71 -13.59 -36.41 -2.99
N GLY A 72 -13.59 -37.69 -3.26
CA GLY A 72 -14.07 -38.73 -2.33
C GLY A 72 -15.58 -39.01 -2.37
N SER A 73 -16.35 -38.23 -3.15
CA SER A 73 -17.78 -38.53 -3.40
C SER A 73 -17.96 -39.21 -4.75
N SER A 74 -19.00 -40.05 -4.88
CA SER A 74 -19.31 -40.78 -6.11
C SER A 74 -20.82 -40.99 -6.26
N VAL A 75 -21.26 -41.33 -7.47
CA VAL A 75 -22.62 -41.82 -7.72
C VAL A 75 -22.58 -43.35 -7.68
N SER A 76 -23.38 -43.94 -6.79
CA SER A 76 -23.45 -45.40 -6.59
C SER A 76 -24.60 -46.04 -7.34
N SER A 77 -25.70 -45.31 -7.59
CA SER A 77 -26.87 -45.77 -8.37
C SER A 77 -27.59 -44.56 -8.96
N PHE A 78 -28.34 -44.79 -10.05
CA PHE A 78 -29.15 -43.75 -10.69
C PHE A 78 -30.27 -44.40 -11.52
N TRP A 79 -31.32 -43.61 -11.84
CA TRP A 79 -32.46 -44.06 -12.65
C TRP A 79 -33.02 -42.89 -13.47
N ASP A 80 -33.74 -43.21 -14.52
CA ASP A 80 -34.40 -42.30 -15.45
C ASP A 80 -33.46 -41.42 -16.29
N ALA A 81 -32.17 -41.73 -16.33
CA ALA A 81 -31.18 -41.12 -17.20
C ALA A 81 -30.07 -42.11 -17.57
N ASP A 82 -29.22 -41.77 -18.54
CA ASP A 82 -27.95 -42.44 -18.80
C ASP A 82 -26.81 -41.59 -18.23
N MET A 83 -25.81 -42.22 -17.59
CA MET A 83 -24.71 -41.52 -16.96
C MET A 83 -23.38 -41.77 -17.66
N THR A 84 -22.61 -40.72 -17.84
CA THR A 84 -21.17 -40.76 -18.15
C THR A 84 -20.38 -40.01 -17.11
N ARG A 85 -19.11 -40.38 -16.92
CA ARG A 85 -18.23 -39.75 -15.92
C ARG A 85 -16.86 -39.41 -16.50
N SER A 86 -16.36 -38.24 -16.14
CA SER A 86 -14.97 -37.82 -16.41
C SER A 86 -14.38 -37.18 -15.14
N GLY A 87 -13.50 -37.90 -14.45
CA GLY A 87 -13.00 -37.47 -13.14
C GLY A 87 -14.11 -37.37 -12.10
N GLN A 88 -14.30 -36.20 -11.51
CA GLN A 88 -15.38 -35.87 -10.57
C GLN A 88 -16.59 -35.20 -11.24
N ARG A 89 -16.58 -35.05 -12.57
CA ARG A 89 -17.71 -34.56 -13.35
C ARG A 89 -18.59 -35.69 -13.81
N PHE A 90 -19.88 -35.61 -13.50
CA PHE A 90 -20.93 -36.57 -13.85
C PHE A 90 -21.88 -35.90 -14.83
N SER A 91 -22.20 -36.58 -15.94
CA SER A 91 -23.12 -36.10 -16.97
C SER A 91 -24.25 -37.11 -17.14
N PHE A 92 -25.47 -36.64 -16.96
CA PHE A 92 -26.70 -37.42 -17.09
C PHE A 92 -27.48 -36.97 -18.30
N THR A 93 -27.78 -37.88 -19.23
CA THR A 93 -28.54 -37.61 -20.43
C THR A 93 -29.90 -38.31 -20.34
N ASN A 94 -30.88 -37.72 -21.02
CA ASN A 94 -32.24 -38.29 -21.06
C ASN A 94 -32.30 -39.71 -21.64
N LYS A 95 -33.30 -40.48 -21.22
CA LYS A 95 -33.73 -41.69 -21.89
C LYS A 95 -34.57 -41.34 -23.13
N SER A 96 -34.80 -42.33 -24.02
CA SER A 96 -35.58 -42.12 -25.24
C SER A 96 -37.02 -41.65 -25.00
N TRP A 97 -37.56 -41.87 -23.81
CA TRP A 97 -38.95 -41.58 -23.45
C TRP A 97 -39.13 -40.27 -22.66
N ASN A 98 -38.07 -39.65 -22.11
CA ASN A 98 -38.19 -38.45 -21.29
C ASN A 98 -37.37 -37.28 -21.80
N GLY A 99 -36.84 -37.33 -23.04
CA GLY A 99 -35.97 -36.30 -23.60
C GLY A 99 -36.71 -35.13 -24.23
N THR A 100 -37.98 -35.29 -24.64
CA THR A 100 -38.73 -34.22 -25.28
C THR A 100 -39.60 -33.49 -24.27
N LEU A 101 -39.31 -32.20 -24.04
CA LEU A 101 -40.04 -31.37 -23.10
C LEU A 101 -40.69 -30.18 -23.83
N ALA A 102 -42.01 -30.22 -23.97
CA ALA A 102 -42.76 -29.06 -24.48
C ALA A 102 -42.61 -27.85 -23.54
N PRO A 103 -42.93 -26.63 -24.00
CA PRO A 103 -43.01 -25.46 -23.11
C PRO A 103 -43.87 -25.76 -21.87
N GLY A 104 -43.31 -25.46 -20.67
CA GLY A 104 -43.92 -25.80 -19.37
C GLY A 104 -43.79 -27.27 -18.96
N GLY A 105 -43.24 -28.15 -19.81
CA GLY A 105 -43.00 -29.56 -19.50
C GLY A 105 -41.77 -29.77 -18.62
N SER A 106 -41.74 -30.94 -17.94
CA SER A 106 -40.60 -31.30 -17.09
C SER A 106 -40.29 -32.80 -17.18
N ALA A 107 -39.05 -33.14 -16.89
CA ALA A 107 -38.59 -34.50 -16.65
C ALA A 107 -37.73 -34.53 -15.37
N SER A 108 -37.50 -35.73 -14.85
CA SER A 108 -36.62 -35.87 -13.70
C SER A 108 -35.82 -37.16 -13.75
N PHE A 109 -34.70 -37.19 -13.07
CA PHE A 109 -33.92 -38.38 -12.79
C PHE A 109 -33.44 -38.37 -11.34
N GLY A 110 -33.21 -39.53 -10.80
CA GLY A 110 -32.72 -39.69 -9.44
C GLY A 110 -31.36 -40.35 -9.39
N LEU A 111 -30.66 -40.14 -8.29
CA LEU A 111 -29.34 -40.71 -8.05
C LEU A 111 -29.07 -40.92 -6.56
N ILE A 112 -28.26 -41.92 -6.25
CA ILE A 112 -27.69 -42.13 -4.93
C ILE A 112 -26.23 -41.72 -4.97
N GLY A 113 -25.87 -40.75 -4.12
CA GLY A 113 -24.50 -40.30 -3.90
C GLY A 113 -23.88 -40.97 -2.68
N ALA A 114 -22.60 -41.35 -2.78
CA ALA A 114 -21.78 -41.77 -1.66
C ALA A 114 -20.85 -40.62 -1.27
N GLY A 115 -20.63 -40.46 0.05
CA GLY A 115 -19.87 -39.33 0.61
C GLY A 115 -20.75 -38.12 0.96
N ALA A 116 -20.17 -37.15 1.65
CA ALA A 116 -20.91 -36.00 2.24
C ALA A 116 -21.19 -34.85 1.26
N GLY A 117 -20.72 -34.89 0.02
CA GLY A 117 -20.80 -33.78 -0.91
C GLY A 117 -22.09 -33.69 -1.71
N ALA A 118 -22.57 -32.48 -1.98
CA ALA A 118 -23.65 -32.19 -2.90
C ALA A 118 -23.11 -31.84 -4.31
N PRO A 119 -23.94 -32.01 -5.39
CA PRO A 119 -23.61 -31.57 -6.73
C PRO A 119 -23.31 -30.06 -6.79
N ALA A 120 -22.23 -29.68 -7.47
CA ALA A 120 -21.82 -28.29 -7.73
C ALA A 120 -21.61 -28.09 -9.25
N ASN A 121 -21.45 -26.83 -9.68
CA ASN A 121 -21.16 -26.48 -11.07
C ASN A 121 -22.13 -27.10 -12.10
N CYS A 122 -23.41 -27.08 -11.76
CA CYS A 122 -24.44 -27.67 -12.59
C CYS A 122 -24.60 -26.96 -13.93
N THR A 123 -24.64 -27.75 -15.01
CA THR A 123 -24.98 -27.25 -16.35
C THR A 123 -26.11 -28.09 -16.95
N LEU A 124 -27.05 -27.42 -17.62
CA LEU A 124 -28.08 -28.01 -18.45
C LEU A 124 -27.79 -27.68 -19.92
N ASN A 125 -27.55 -28.67 -20.75
CA ASN A 125 -27.17 -28.53 -22.16
C ASN A 125 -26.00 -27.55 -22.36
N GLY A 126 -25.00 -27.54 -21.42
CA GLY A 126 -23.83 -26.69 -21.46
C GLY A 126 -24.03 -25.29 -20.87
N ALA A 127 -25.26 -24.84 -20.63
CA ALA A 127 -25.54 -23.58 -19.93
C ALA A 127 -25.73 -23.81 -18.41
N SER A 128 -25.56 -22.80 -17.58
CA SER A 128 -25.83 -22.88 -16.13
C SER A 128 -27.28 -23.38 -15.88
N CYS A 129 -27.49 -24.21 -14.88
CA CYS A 129 -28.78 -24.83 -14.58
C CYS A 129 -29.94 -23.87 -14.24
N GLY A 130 -29.73 -22.58 -14.18
CA GLY A 130 -30.74 -21.51 -14.10
C GLY A 130 -31.83 -21.75 -13.06
N GLY A 131 -31.46 -21.96 -11.83
CA GLY A 131 -32.38 -22.28 -10.73
C GLY A 131 -31.60 -22.96 -9.63
N SER A 132 -30.57 -22.26 -9.12
CA SER A 132 -29.71 -22.77 -8.08
C SER A 132 -30.46 -22.77 -6.74
N THR A 133 -30.85 -23.93 -6.29
CA THR A 133 -30.98 -24.23 -4.87
C THR A 133 -29.72 -24.96 -4.40
N ASP A 134 -28.54 -24.44 -4.75
CA ASP A 134 -27.33 -24.77 -4.04
C ASP A 134 -27.40 -24.04 -2.68
N PRO A 135 -27.41 -24.71 -1.53
CA PRO A 135 -27.46 -24.07 -0.22
C PRO A 135 -26.31 -23.11 0.02
N GLY A 136 -25.24 -23.11 -0.80
CA GLY A 136 -24.08 -22.24 -0.72
C GLY A 136 -24.14 -20.98 -1.60
N THR A 137 -25.07 -20.88 -2.54
CA THR A 137 -25.15 -19.78 -3.53
C THR A 137 -26.30 -18.81 -3.31
N GLN A 138 -27.19 -19.07 -2.37
CA GLN A 138 -28.22 -18.11 -1.96
C GLN A 138 -27.82 -17.39 -0.67
N VAL A 139 -28.14 -16.10 -0.65
CA VAL A 139 -28.10 -15.31 0.57
C VAL A 139 -29.04 -15.98 1.60
N PRO A 140 -28.63 -16.15 2.86
CA PRO A 140 -29.48 -16.74 3.88
C PRO A 140 -30.81 -16.00 4.05
N GLY A 141 -31.83 -16.69 4.55
CA GLY A 141 -33.06 -16.03 4.98
C GLY A 141 -32.82 -15.08 6.16
N THR A 142 -33.74 -14.15 6.35
CA THR A 142 -33.69 -13.21 7.51
C THR A 142 -33.74 -14.01 8.82
N PRO A 143 -32.83 -13.75 9.79
CA PRO A 143 -32.89 -14.36 11.11
C PRO A 143 -34.16 -13.97 11.87
N GLY A 144 -34.53 -14.76 12.88
CA GLY A 144 -35.56 -14.37 13.83
C GLY A 144 -35.21 -13.04 14.51
N ALA A 145 -36.24 -12.29 14.94
CA ALA A 145 -36.04 -11.05 15.66
C ALA A 145 -35.20 -11.32 16.95
N PRO A 146 -34.16 -10.52 17.23
CA PRO A 146 -33.39 -10.68 18.45
C PRO A 146 -34.24 -10.35 19.68
N SER A 147 -33.86 -10.95 20.80
CA SER A 147 -34.35 -10.63 22.15
C SER A 147 -33.18 -10.24 23.04
N VAL A 148 -33.40 -9.36 23.97
CA VAL A 148 -32.41 -9.03 25.01
C VAL A 148 -32.45 -10.12 26.08
N THR A 149 -31.32 -10.81 26.27
CA THR A 149 -31.21 -11.90 27.27
C THR A 149 -30.46 -11.49 28.53
N GLY A 150 -29.79 -10.35 28.51
CA GLY A 150 -29.09 -9.79 29.65
C GLY A 150 -28.65 -8.37 29.40
N VAL A 151 -28.61 -7.59 30.46
CA VAL A 151 -28.11 -6.21 30.44
C VAL A 151 -27.19 -6.00 31.64
N THR A 152 -26.08 -5.30 31.39
CA THR A 152 -25.21 -4.78 32.44
C THR A 152 -25.08 -3.26 32.27
N GLN A 153 -24.21 -2.62 33.03
CA GLN A 153 -23.92 -1.20 32.87
C GLN A 153 -23.22 -0.87 31.52
N THR A 154 -22.51 -1.85 30.95
CA THR A 154 -21.63 -1.62 29.79
C THR A 154 -21.85 -2.62 28.68
N SER A 155 -22.87 -3.49 28.78
CA SER A 155 -23.14 -4.50 27.76
C SER A 155 -24.62 -4.86 27.67
N ILE A 156 -25.01 -5.31 26.48
CA ILE A 156 -26.33 -5.88 26.20
C ILE A 156 -26.09 -7.22 25.50
N SER A 157 -26.66 -8.30 26.06
CA SER A 157 -26.64 -9.63 25.50
C SER A 157 -27.91 -9.87 24.69
N LEU A 158 -27.74 -10.43 23.51
CA LEU A 158 -28.79 -10.69 22.55
C LEU A 158 -28.81 -12.16 22.17
N ALA A 159 -30.01 -12.69 21.91
CA ALA A 159 -30.19 -14.00 21.27
C ALA A 159 -31.31 -13.90 20.22
N TRP A 160 -31.22 -14.71 19.17
CA TRP A 160 -32.17 -14.69 18.05
C TRP A 160 -32.42 -16.10 17.50
N GLY A 161 -33.50 -16.24 16.77
CA GLY A 161 -33.78 -17.49 16.03
C GLY A 161 -32.85 -17.61 14.81
N ALA A 162 -32.36 -18.82 14.56
CA ALA A 162 -31.58 -19.10 13.38
C ALA A 162 -32.34 -18.72 12.10
N SER A 163 -31.63 -18.39 11.03
CA SER A 163 -32.20 -18.22 9.70
C SER A 163 -32.89 -19.50 9.26
N SER A 164 -34.09 -19.36 8.69
CA SER A 164 -34.95 -20.50 8.32
C SER A 164 -34.59 -21.10 6.95
N SER A 165 -33.71 -20.51 6.19
CA SER A 165 -33.35 -20.95 4.84
C SER A 165 -31.91 -20.57 4.48
N GLY A 166 -31.29 -21.37 3.62
CA GLY A 166 -29.92 -21.17 3.13
C GLY A 166 -28.84 -21.61 4.13
N THR A 167 -27.65 -21.84 3.62
CA THR A 167 -26.48 -22.13 4.46
C THR A 167 -26.00 -20.82 5.13
N VAL A 168 -25.85 -20.84 6.45
CA VAL A 168 -25.41 -19.69 7.24
C VAL A 168 -23.97 -19.89 7.66
N THR A 169 -23.09 -18.96 7.31
CA THR A 169 -21.71 -18.92 7.79
C THR A 169 -21.64 -18.24 9.16
N GLY A 170 -22.49 -17.24 9.38
CA GLY A 170 -22.57 -16.51 10.64
C GLY A 170 -23.61 -15.40 10.63
N TYR A 171 -23.59 -14.59 11.68
CA TYR A 171 -24.51 -13.48 11.88
C TYR A 171 -23.77 -12.20 12.15
N ARG A 172 -24.34 -11.09 11.72
CA ARG A 172 -23.85 -9.73 11.96
C ARG A 172 -24.89 -8.95 12.73
N VAL A 173 -24.47 -8.37 13.84
CA VAL A 173 -25.32 -7.53 14.70
C VAL A 173 -25.04 -6.07 14.38
N TYR A 174 -26.07 -5.31 14.14
CA TYR A 174 -25.99 -3.89 13.78
C TYR A 174 -26.73 -3.00 14.77
N GLU A 175 -26.16 -1.83 14.99
CA GLU A 175 -26.81 -0.69 15.62
C GLU A 175 -26.94 0.43 14.57
N GLY A 176 -28.16 0.66 14.09
CA GLY A 176 -28.36 1.49 12.90
C GLY A 176 -27.62 0.92 11.69
N SER A 177 -26.69 1.67 11.11
CA SER A 177 -25.80 1.21 10.03
C SER A 177 -24.48 0.60 10.53
N THR A 178 -24.16 0.74 11.81
CA THR A 178 -22.86 0.35 12.38
C THR A 178 -22.84 -1.14 12.72
N LEU A 179 -21.88 -1.88 12.21
CA LEU A 179 -21.61 -3.27 12.58
C LEU A 179 -20.99 -3.31 13.99
N ARG A 180 -21.67 -4.01 14.92
CA ARG A 180 -21.26 -4.12 16.32
C ARG A 180 -20.62 -5.47 16.66
N ALA A 181 -21.06 -6.55 16.01
CA ALA A 181 -20.49 -7.88 16.21
C ALA A 181 -20.66 -8.77 14.98
N THR A 182 -19.77 -9.73 14.81
CA THR A 182 -19.88 -10.84 13.86
C THR A 182 -19.63 -12.12 14.64
N VAL A 183 -20.61 -13.06 14.58
CA VAL A 183 -20.58 -14.31 15.34
C VAL A 183 -21.04 -15.49 14.46
N THR A 184 -20.67 -16.70 14.85
CA THR A 184 -21.11 -17.92 14.16
C THR A 184 -22.39 -18.53 14.80
N GLY A 185 -22.64 -18.21 16.07
CA GLY A 185 -23.82 -18.65 16.82
C GLY A 185 -24.98 -17.65 16.75
N THR A 186 -26.10 -18.01 17.40
CA THR A 186 -27.33 -17.21 17.46
C THR A 186 -27.43 -16.31 18.69
N SER A 187 -26.31 -15.90 19.24
CA SER A 187 -26.22 -14.96 20.35
C SER A 187 -24.99 -14.09 20.26
N ALA A 188 -25.05 -12.91 20.82
CA ALA A 188 -23.91 -11.99 20.94
C ALA A 188 -24.06 -11.11 22.17
N THR A 189 -22.92 -10.70 22.74
CA THR A 189 -22.87 -9.67 23.76
C THR A 189 -22.18 -8.43 23.19
N ILE A 190 -22.88 -7.32 23.14
CA ILE A 190 -22.37 -6.03 22.72
C ILE A 190 -21.84 -5.30 23.95
N SER A 191 -20.55 -5.09 24.02
CA SER A 191 -19.84 -4.47 25.14
C SER A 191 -19.37 -3.06 24.80
N GLY A 192 -18.84 -2.34 25.80
CA GLY A 192 -18.34 -0.97 25.63
C GLY A 192 -19.45 0.08 25.52
N LEU A 193 -20.64 -0.23 26.02
CA LEU A 193 -21.77 0.68 26.07
C LEU A 193 -21.68 1.60 27.31
N THR A 194 -22.31 2.76 27.22
CA THR A 194 -22.45 3.67 28.35
C THR A 194 -23.59 3.20 29.26
N ALA A 195 -23.42 3.33 30.56
CA ALA A 195 -24.48 3.00 31.52
C ALA A 195 -25.69 3.91 31.32
N ASN A 196 -26.89 3.35 31.56
CA ASN A 196 -28.16 4.06 31.41
C ASN A 196 -28.41 4.65 30.01
N THR A 197 -27.93 3.96 28.98
CA THR A 197 -28.18 4.31 27.56
C THR A 197 -29.01 3.24 26.88
N THR A 198 -29.82 3.68 25.94
CA THR A 198 -30.73 2.82 25.17
C THR A 198 -30.15 2.58 23.77
N HIS A 199 -30.11 1.33 23.37
CA HIS A 199 -29.53 0.87 22.10
C HIS A 199 -30.52 -0.04 21.37
N THR A 200 -30.60 0.09 20.05
CA THR A 200 -31.47 -0.74 19.21
C THR A 200 -30.62 -1.55 18.23
N TYR A 201 -30.82 -2.87 18.25
CA TYR A 201 -30.04 -3.81 17.44
C TYR A 201 -30.90 -4.58 16.46
N THR A 202 -30.34 -4.84 15.28
CA THR A 202 -30.87 -5.72 14.25
C THR A 202 -29.83 -6.77 13.89
N VAL A 203 -30.25 -7.92 13.37
CA VAL A 203 -29.35 -9.03 13.00
C VAL A 203 -29.57 -9.42 11.55
N ALA A 204 -28.48 -9.70 10.82
CA ALA A 204 -28.51 -10.31 9.51
C ALA A 204 -27.68 -11.60 9.52
N ALA A 205 -28.10 -12.60 8.76
CA ALA A 205 -27.31 -13.80 8.50
C ALA A 205 -26.46 -13.59 7.23
N TYR A 206 -25.28 -14.21 7.15
CA TYR A 206 -24.44 -14.10 5.97
C TYR A 206 -23.79 -15.44 5.57
N ASN A 207 -23.45 -15.55 4.31
CA ASN A 207 -22.63 -16.60 3.74
C ASN A 207 -21.77 -16.04 2.60
N SER A 208 -21.15 -16.91 1.80
CA SER A 208 -20.33 -16.52 0.64
C SER A 208 -21.13 -15.83 -0.48
N ALA A 209 -22.45 -16.01 -0.54
CA ALA A 209 -23.33 -15.38 -1.53
C ALA A 209 -23.74 -13.94 -1.11
N GLY A 210 -23.64 -13.60 0.16
CA GLY A 210 -23.99 -12.28 0.67
C GLY A 210 -24.66 -12.30 2.04
N GLU A 211 -25.30 -11.17 2.37
CA GLU A 211 -25.96 -10.91 3.64
C GLU A 211 -27.47 -10.82 3.44
N SER A 212 -28.23 -11.42 4.37
CA SER A 212 -29.69 -11.39 4.36
C SER A 212 -30.24 -10.00 4.63
N ALA A 213 -31.54 -9.81 4.41
CA ALA A 213 -32.26 -8.69 5.04
C ALA A 213 -32.06 -8.72 6.56
N ARG A 214 -32.09 -7.56 7.19
CA ARG A 214 -31.99 -7.43 8.64
C ARG A 214 -33.31 -7.81 9.32
N SER A 215 -33.20 -8.41 10.50
CA SER A 215 -34.36 -8.72 11.36
C SER A 215 -35.09 -7.46 11.80
N ALA A 216 -36.27 -7.62 12.40
CA ALA A 216 -36.86 -6.58 13.24
C ALA A 216 -35.89 -6.18 14.35
N GLY A 217 -35.93 -4.91 14.76
CA GLY A 217 -35.04 -4.39 15.80
C GLY A 217 -35.52 -4.77 17.21
N VAL A 218 -34.55 -4.97 18.12
CA VAL A 218 -34.81 -5.05 19.57
C VAL A 218 -34.10 -3.89 20.28
N THR A 219 -34.78 -3.32 21.27
CA THR A 219 -34.23 -2.24 22.08
C THR A 219 -33.87 -2.77 23.47
N GLY A 220 -32.64 -2.46 23.91
CA GLY A 220 -32.18 -2.75 25.27
C GLY A 220 -31.60 -1.48 25.92
N THR A 221 -31.78 -1.36 27.20
CA THR A 221 -31.23 -0.23 28.00
C THR A 221 -30.23 -0.80 29.00
N THR A 222 -29.00 -0.30 28.97
CA THR A 222 -27.98 -0.66 29.98
C THR A 222 -28.44 -0.20 31.38
N THR A 223 -28.09 -1.00 32.39
CA THR A 223 -28.51 -0.68 33.76
C THR A 223 -27.79 0.58 34.27
N GLY A 224 -28.51 1.41 35.00
CA GLY A 224 -27.94 2.49 35.79
C GLY A 224 -27.45 1.92 37.14
N GLY A 225 -26.24 2.24 37.55
CA GLY A 225 -25.75 1.79 38.85
C GLY A 225 -24.50 2.52 39.31
N THR A 226 -24.33 2.61 40.61
CA THR A 226 -23.12 3.08 41.28
C THR A 226 -22.02 2.04 41.35
N GLY A 227 -22.06 1.02 40.46
CA GLY A 227 -21.01 0.00 40.33
C GLY A 227 -19.76 0.54 39.56
N PRO A 228 -18.64 -0.17 39.60
CA PRO A 228 -17.42 0.27 38.92
C PRO A 228 -17.70 0.38 37.41
N THR A 229 -17.54 1.57 36.89
CA THR A 229 -17.63 1.89 35.44
C THR A 229 -16.29 1.72 34.77
N VAL A 230 -16.25 1.66 33.42
CA VAL A 230 -14.99 1.84 32.71
C VAL A 230 -14.35 3.16 33.12
N PRO A 231 -13.00 3.22 33.16
CA PRO A 231 -12.30 4.45 33.54
C PRO A 231 -12.65 5.62 32.60
N GLY A 232 -12.43 6.83 33.09
CA GLY A 232 -12.44 8.01 32.23
C GLY A 232 -11.31 7.97 31.19
N THR A 233 -11.48 8.64 30.05
CA THR A 233 -10.43 8.80 29.05
C THR A 233 -9.22 9.52 29.66
N PRO A 234 -7.99 9.02 29.47
CA PRO A 234 -6.80 9.73 29.89
C PRO A 234 -6.69 11.10 29.20
N ASP A 235 -6.39 12.13 29.96
CA ASP A 235 -6.18 13.48 29.44
C ASP A 235 -4.71 13.90 29.49
N ASN A 236 -4.37 15.07 28.93
CA ASN A 236 -3.01 15.62 28.88
C ASN A 236 -1.97 14.61 28.35
N PHE A 237 -2.38 13.76 27.39
CA PHE A 237 -1.48 12.82 26.73
C PHE A 237 -0.46 13.60 25.92
N ARG A 238 0.82 13.38 26.18
CA ARG A 238 1.92 14.16 25.60
C ARG A 238 3.19 13.36 25.47
N VAL A 239 4.07 13.78 24.56
CA VAL A 239 5.46 13.33 24.48
C VAL A 239 6.26 14.10 25.55
N THR A 240 7.05 13.39 26.35
CA THR A 240 7.91 13.97 27.40
C THR A 240 9.39 13.92 27.06
N GLY A 241 9.77 13.08 26.11
CA GLY A 241 11.15 12.97 25.64
C GLY A 241 11.27 12.04 24.45
N THR A 242 12.33 12.23 23.68
CA THR A 242 12.68 11.37 22.54
C THR A 242 14.17 11.09 22.56
N THR A 243 14.53 9.87 22.16
CA THR A 243 15.92 9.46 21.89
C THR A 243 16.03 8.95 20.45
N GLY A 244 17.19 8.50 20.03
CA GLY A 244 17.36 7.88 18.71
C GLY A 244 16.53 6.62 18.49
N THR A 245 16.08 5.96 19.57
CA THR A 245 15.39 4.67 19.47
C THR A 245 14.14 4.58 20.33
N SER A 246 13.70 5.68 20.96
CA SER A 246 12.54 5.65 21.84
C SER A 246 11.79 6.99 21.90
N ILE A 247 10.49 6.88 22.24
CA ILE A 247 9.60 8.01 22.53
C ILE A 247 9.00 7.77 23.91
N SER A 248 9.19 8.71 24.83
CA SER A 248 8.60 8.72 26.16
C SER A 248 7.31 9.52 26.18
N LEU A 249 6.28 8.93 26.77
CA LEU A 249 4.91 9.43 26.80
C LEU A 249 4.45 9.57 28.24
N ALA A 250 3.61 10.56 28.52
CA ALA A 250 2.96 10.74 29.81
C ALA A 250 1.54 11.27 29.62
N TRP A 251 0.71 11.03 30.62
CA TRP A 251 -0.69 11.46 30.69
C TRP A 251 -1.10 11.68 32.14
N ASN A 252 -2.27 12.29 32.36
CA ASN A 252 -2.84 12.37 33.67
C ASN A 252 -3.59 11.09 34.04
N ALA A 253 -3.69 10.80 35.33
CA ALA A 253 -4.48 9.68 35.80
C ALA A 253 -5.95 9.85 35.42
N SER A 254 -6.55 8.78 34.88
CA SER A 254 -7.97 8.76 34.56
C SER A 254 -8.86 8.73 35.81
N THR A 255 -10.06 9.25 35.69
CA THR A 255 -11.09 9.15 36.75
C THR A 255 -11.65 7.72 36.83
N GLY A 256 -12.13 7.34 38.00
CA GLY A 256 -12.70 6.01 38.26
C GLY A 256 -11.62 4.98 38.66
N THR A 257 -12.02 3.72 38.77
CA THR A 257 -11.11 2.62 39.10
C THR A 257 -10.29 2.22 37.87
N VAL A 258 -8.98 2.39 37.92
CA VAL A 258 -8.05 2.08 36.84
C VAL A 258 -7.19 0.89 37.24
N THR A 259 -7.13 -0.14 36.38
CA THR A 259 -6.21 -1.27 36.53
C THR A 259 -4.88 -0.98 35.82
N GLY A 260 -4.95 -0.25 34.70
CA GLY A 260 -3.77 0.13 33.91
C GLY A 260 -4.13 0.91 32.66
N TYR A 261 -3.12 1.13 31.81
CA TYR A 261 -3.24 1.88 30.57
C TYR A 261 -2.62 1.08 29.42
N ARG A 262 -3.19 1.25 28.23
CA ARG A 262 -2.66 0.71 26.97
C ARG A 262 -2.34 1.86 26.03
N VAL A 263 -1.10 1.88 25.55
CA VAL A 263 -0.65 2.83 24.53
C VAL A 263 -0.76 2.16 23.18
N TYR A 264 -1.37 2.84 22.24
CA TYR A 264 -1.64 2.34 20.88
C TYR A 264 -0.91 3.14 19.82
N GLU A 265 -0.45 2.45 18.79
CA GLU A 265 -0.07 3.00 17.50
C GLU A 265 -1.08 2.46 16.46
N GLY A 266 -1.98 3.31 15.96
CA GLY A 266 -3.13 2.84 15.20
C GLY A 266 -3.98 1.87 16.02
N SER A 267 -4.13 0.62 15.55
CA SER A 267 -4.84 -0.45 16.27
C SER A 267 -3.93 -1.31 17.15
N THR A 268 -2.61 -1.17 17.03
CA THR A 268 -1.63 -2.04 17.70
C THR A 268 -1.31 -1.54 19.10
N VAL A 269 -1.37 -2.41 20.12
CA VAL A 269 -0.90 -2.11 21.47
C VAL A 269 0.63 -2.13 21.47
N ARG A 270 1.25 -1.00 21.82
CA ARG A 270 2.70 -0.83 21.93
C ARG A 270 3.22 -0.98 23.35
N ALA A 271 2.41 -0.63 24.33
CA ALA A 271 2.74 -0.80 25.74
C ALA A 271 1.47 -1.01 26.59
N THR A 272 1.61 -1.79 27.65
CA THR A 272 0.62 -1.91 28.73
C THR A 272 1.33 -1.62 30.05
N VAL A 273 0.86 -0.63 30.79
CA VAL A 273 1.50 -0.13 32.01
C VAL A 273 0.46 0.13 33.10
N THR A 274 0.89 0.12 34.36
CA THR A 274 0.04 0.48 35.50
C THR A 274 0.16 1.95 35.90
N GLY A 275 1.25 2.60 35.53
CA GLY A 275 1.49 4.03 35.78
C GLY A 275 1.02 4.93 34.63
N THR A 276 1.24 6.22 34.77
CA THR A 276 0.83 7.27 33.83
C THR A 276 1.95 7.68 32.87
N THR A 277 2.91 6.83 32.66
CA THR A 277 4.02 7.03 31.72
C THR A 277 4.32 5.72 30.99
N ALA A 278 4.81 5.85 29.75
CA ALA A 278 5.33 4.73 28.97
C ALA A 278 6.49 5.18 28.09
N THR A 279 7.45 4.29 27.86
CA THR A 279 8.49 4.52 26.85
C THR A 279 8.35 3.46 25.76
N ILE A 280 8.12 3.90 24.54
CA ILE A 280 8.05 3.04 23.36
C ILE A 280 9.44 2.98 22.76
N GLY A 281 10.07 1.83 22.90
CA GLY A 281 11.43 1.56 22.41
C GLY A 281 11.48 0.82 21.09
N SER A 282 12.69 0.50 20.65
CA SER A 282 13.00 -0.20 19.39
C SER A 282 12.45 0.51 18.15
N LEU A 283 12.44 1.83 18.20
CA LEU A 283 12.06 2.67 17.07
C LEU A 283 13.30 2.97 16.23
N ALA A 284 13.13 3.15 14.93
CA ALA A 284 14.16 3.72 14.09
C ALA A 284 14.39 5.19 14.46
N ALA A 285 15.62 5.67 14.29
CA ALA A 285 15.94 7.08 14.46
C ALA A 285 15.18 7.93 13.41
N CYS A 286 14.96 9.20 13.72
CA CYS A 286 14.31 10.15 12.82
C CYS A 286 12.93 9.73 12.33
N THR A 287 12.21 8.92 13.10
CA THR A 287 10.90 8.40 12.70
C THR A 287 9.80 9.07 13.51
N SER A 288 8.85 9.68 12.82
CA SER A 288 7.65 10.24 13.45
C SER A 288 6.59 9.16 13.64
N ARG A 289 6.05 9.05 14.85
CA ARG A 289 5.02 8.08 15.23
C ARG A 289 3.90 8.77 15.98
N SER A 290 2.68 8.28 15.78
CA SER A 290 1.49 8.82 16.43
C SER A 290 0.89 7.78 17.37
N TYR A 291 0.61 8.21 18.60
CA TYR A 291 0.12 7.35 19.67
C TYR A 291 -1.18 7.88 20.26
N THR A 292 -1.98 6.97 20.80
CA THR A 292 -3.13 7.24 21.67
C THR A 292 -3.02 6.38 22.91
N VAL A 293 -3.67 6.76 23.99
CA VAL A 293 -3.72 5.98 25.24
C VAL A 293 -5.14 5.78 25.70
N ALA A 294 -5.44 4.62 26.26
CA ALA A 294 -6.71 4.32 26.93
C ALA A 294 -6.45 3.72 28.31
N ALA A 295 -7.30 4.01 29.27
CA ALA A 295 -7.31 3.39 30.58
C ALA A 295 -8.21 2.14 30.55
N TYR A 296 -7.91 1.12 31.35
CA TYR A 296 -8.75 -0.07 31.44
C TYR A 296 -8.92 -0.56 32.87
N ASN A 297 -9.99 -1.29 33.09
CA ASN A 297 -10.25 -2.06 34.30
C ASN A 297 -11.01 -3.35 33.94
N ALA A 298 -11.55 -4.04 34.93
CA ALA A 298 -12.31 -5.29 34.73
C ALA A 298 -13.63 -5.08 33.94
N GLN A 299 -14.15 -3.86 33.89
CA GLN A 299 -15.38 -3.50 33.15
C GLN A 299 -15.12 -3.17 31.68
N GLY A 300 -13.89 -2.90 31.33
CA GLY A 300 -13.51 -2.59 29.95
C GLY A 300 -12.47 -1.48 29.82
N GLU A 301 -12.35 -0.96 28.63
CA GLU A 301 -11.40 0.07 28.23
C GLU A 301 -12.12 1.39 27.94
N SER A 302 -11.52 2.50 28.35
CA SER A 302 -12.03 3.85 28.07
C SER A 302 -11.98 4.17 26.57
N ALA A 303 -12.60 5.25 26.16
CA ALA A 303 -12.24 5.89 24.89
C ALA A 303 -10.74 6.22 24.86
N ARG A 304 -10.15 6.26 23.68
CA ARG A 304 -8.74 6.64 23.49
C ARG A 304 -8.59 8.15 23.58
N SER A 305 -7.45 8.60 24.09
CA SER A 305 -7.06 10.02 24.08
C SER A 305 -7.01 10.60 22.67
N ALA A 306 -6.92 11.92 22.56
CA ALA A 306 -6.41 12.56 21.35
C ALA A 306 -5.02 12.00 21.02
N ALA A 307 -4.70 11.91 19.71
CA ALA A 307 -3.43 11.42 19.27
C ALA A 307 -2.31 12.45 19.51
N VAL A 308 -1.13 11.99 19.92
CA VAL A 308 0.09 12.80 19.95
C VAL A 308 1.16 12.17 19.08
N SER A 309 1.92 13.01 18.39
CA SER A 309 3.03 12.56 17.56
C SER A 309 4.35 12.91 18.22
N GLY A 310 5.28 11.95 18.20
CA GLY A 310 6.68 12.14 18.61
C GLY A 310 7.60 11.71 17.49
N THR A 311 8.75 12.39 17.37
CA THR A 311 9.79 12.02 16.41
C THR A 311 11.04 11.63 17.18
N THR A 312 11.58 10.44 16.92
CA THR A 312 12.85 10.00 17.51
C THR A 312 13.98 10.92 17.06
N THR A 313 14.93 11.17 17.97
CA THR A 313 16.17 11.91 17.65
C THR A 313 17.16 11.01 16.89
N GLY A 314 18.34 11.56 16.57
CA GLY A 314 19.36 10.80 15.82
C GLY A 314 19.15 10.88 14.31
N CYS A 315 18.31 11.84 13.86
CA CYS A 315 18.45 12.35 12.50
C CYS A 315 19.90 12.81 12.38
N SER A 316 20.55 12.51 11.26
CA SER A 316 21.76 13.23 10.93
C SER A 316 21.39 14.71 10.88
N THR A 317 21.56 15.40 12.01
CA THR A 317 21.11 16.79 12.20
C THR A 317 22.08 17.78 11.56
N GLY A 318 23.26 17.31 11.14
CA GLY A 318 24.22 18.12 10.40
C GLY A 318 23.82 18.29 8.93
N PRO A 319 24.14 19.42 8.32
CA PRO A 319 24.09 19.55 6.87
C PRO A 319 25.09 18.56 6.24
N LEU A 320 24.86 18.19 4.97
CA LEU A 320 25.91 17.53 4.18
C LEU A 320 27.16 18.42 4.16
N PRO A 321 28.37 17.83 4.11
CA PRO A 321 29.61 18.60 3.92
C PRO A 321 29.52 19.51 2.69
N ALA A 322 30.38 20.51 2.61
CA ALA A 322 30.45 21.40 1.44
C ALA A 322 30.79 20.60 0.17
N HIS A 323 31.70 19.65 0.31
CA HIS A 323 32.04 18.67 -0.71
C HIS A 323 31.77 17.29 -0.11
N PHE A 324 31.08 16.41 -0.86
CA PHE A 324 30.73 15.09 -0.35
C PHE A 324 30.72 14.03 -1.45
N LEU A 325 30.82 12.78 -1.00
CA LEU A 325 30.73 11.62 -1.85
C LEU A 325 29.34 10.97 -1.75
N THR A 326 28.66 10.85 -2.90
CA THR A 326 27.42 10.09 -3.02
C THR A 326 27.70 8.71 -3.61
N GLY A 327 26.98 7.70 -3.12
CA GLY A 327 27.03 6.36 -3.74
C GLY A 327 25.63 5.74 -3.82
N TYR A 328 25.38 5.01 -4.89
CA TYR A 328 24.18 4.19 -5.03
C TYR A 328 24.34 2.86 -4.31
N TRP A 329 23.38 2.49 -3.51
CA TRP A 329 23.29 1.19 -2.84
C TRP A 329 22.21 0.34 -3.51
N HIS A 330 22.53 -0.91 -3.83
CA HIS A 330 21.63 -1.80 -4.57
C HIS A 330 20.60 -2.48 -3.67
N ASN A 331 19.32 -2.24 -3.94
CA ASN A 331 18.20 -3.01 -3.42
C ASN A 331 17.82 -4.14 -4.41
N PHE A 332 18.80 -4.82 -4.97
CA PHE A 332 18.63 -5.93 -5.89
C PHE A 332 19.94 -6.72 -5.97
N VAL A 333 19.87 -7.94 -6.50
CA VAL A 333 21.03 -8.83 -6.73
C VAL A 333 21.56 -8.64 -8.13
N ASN A 334 22.88 -8.49 -8.26
CA ASN A 334 23.61 -8.49 -9.52
C ASN A 334 25.03 -9.05 -9.27
N PRO A 335 25.98 -9.04 -10.25
CA PRO A 335 27.33 -9.55 -10.02
C PRO A 335 28.18 -8.75 -9.01
N ALA A 336 27.75 -7.56 -8.57
CA ALA A 336 28.42 -6.86 -7.48
C ALA A 336 28.09 -7.51 -6.12
N VAL A 337 28.92 -7.26 -5.11
CA VAL A 337 28.69 -7.80 -3.78
C VAL A 337 27.39 -7.28 -3.17
N GLU A 338 26.58 -8.16 -2.58
CA GLU A 338 25.44 -7.79 -1.77
C GLU A 338 25.92 -7.39 -0.38
N LEU A 339 25.43 -6.25 0.11
CA LEU A 339 25.75 -5.77 1.46
C LEU A 339 24.52 -5.15 2.13
N ARG A 340 24.46 -5.25 3.45
CA ARG A 340 23.46 -4.52 4.23
C ARG A 340 23.77 -3.04 4.17
N LEU A 341 22.75 -2.19 4.28
CA LEU A 341 22.93 -0.75 4.22
C LEU A 341 23.93 -0.24 5.30
N ARG A 342 23.89 -0.84 6.50
CA ARG A 342 24.83 -0.51 7.60
C ARG A 342 26.30 -0.76 7.28
N ASP A 343 26.57 -1.64 6.30
CA ASP A 343 27.92 -2.04 5.92
C ASP A 343 28.51 -1.15 4.82
N THR A 344 27.78 -0.10 4.43
CA THR A 344 28.27 0.95 3.54
C THR A 344 29.56 1.56 4.10
N PRO A 345 30.64 1.68 3.30
CA PRO A 345 31.89 2.28 3.71
C PRO A 345 31.71 3.71 4.23
N ALA A 346 32.47 4.09 5.25
CA ALA A 346 32.32 5.37 5.94
C ALA A 346 32.64 6.60 5.08
N ALA A 347 33.32 6.41 3.95
CA ALA A 347 33.64 7.47 2.99
C ALA A 347 32.40 8.09 2.30
N TYR A 348 31.29 7.35 2.21
CA TYR A 348 30.07 7.86 1.59
C TYR A 348 29.28 8.72 2.57
N ASP A 349 28.94 9.96 2.17
CA ASP A 349 28.17 10.90 2.98
C ASP A 349 26.67 10.86 2.66
N LEU A 350 26.33 10.60 1.38
CA LEU A 350 24.98 10.49 0.88
C LEU A 350 24.82 9.13 0.18
N ILE A 351 23.87 8.35 0.62
CA ILE A 351 23.55 7.03 0.06
C ILE A 351 22.22 7.13 -0.68
N ALA A 352 22.23 6.87 -2.00
CA ALA A 352 21.03 6.77 -2.82
C ALA A 352 20.62 5.29 -2.93
N VAL A 353 19.48 4.94 -2.39
CA VAL A 353 18.96 3.56 -2.41
C VAL A 353 18.28 3.29 -3.75
N ALA A 354 18.80 2.38 -4.54
CA ALA A 354 18.33 2.02 -5.87
C ALA A 354 17.48 0.73 -5.81
N PHE A 355 16.15 0.72 -6.09
CA PHE A 355 15.29 1.84 -6.45
C PHE A 355 13.91 1.70 -5.83
N ALA A 356 13.16 2.79 -5.78
CA ALA A 356 11.71 2.73 -5.59
C ALA A 356 11.04 2.23 -6.88
N GLU A 357 9.99 1.45 -6.74
CA GLU A 357 9.25 0.84 -7.84
C GLU A 357 7.98 1.60 -8.17
N SER A 358 7.55 1.54 -9.45
CA SER A 358 6.26 2.06 -9.87
C SER A 358 5.12 1.17 -9.33
N THR A 359 3.97 1.79 -9.08
CA THR A 359 2.73 1.07 -8.74
C THR A 359 1.75 1.10 -9.92
N THR A 360 0.59 0.46 -9.77
CA THR A 360 -0.51 0.56 -10.75
C THR A 360 -1.16 1.94 -10.78
N THR A 361 -0.93 2.78 -9.75
CA THR A 361 -1.42 4.16 -9.70
C THR A 361 -0.39 5.08 -10.37
N PRO A 362 -0.75 5.81 -11.43
CA PRO A 362 0.18 6.69 -12.14
C PRO A 362 0.90 7.66 -11.20
N GLY A 363 2.22 7.70 -11.30
CA GLY A 363 3.09 8.54 -10.49
C GLY A 363 3.37 8.04 -9.08
N ALA A 364 2.55 7.14 -8.51
CA ALA A 364 2.81 6.60 -7.18
C ALA A 364 3.96 5.59 -7.20
N VAL A 365 4.78 5.63 -6.16
CA VAL A 365 5.93 4.74 -5.96
C VAL A 365 5.78 3.93 -4.68
N THR A 366 6.45 2.79 -4.65
CA THR A 366 6.55 1.90 -3.49
C THR A 366 8.00 1.49 -3.28
N PHE A 367 8.30 0.99 -2.09
CA PHE A 367 9.61 0.43 -1.76
C PHE A 367 9.43 -0.67 -0.72
N ALA A 368 10.15 -1.75 -0.92
CA ALA A 368 10.42 -2.79 0.07
C ALA A 368 11.81 -3.35 -0.21
N VAL A 369 12.43 -4.01 0.75
CA VAL A 369 13.67 -4.75 0.53
C VAL A 369 13.39 -5.86 -0.49
N ASP A 370 14.19 -5.91 -1.56
CA ASP A 370 14.06 -6.91 -2.61
C ASP A 370 14.18 -8.33 -2.06
N SER A 371 13.34 -9.22 -2.55
CA SER A 371 13.28 -10.60 -2.04
C SER A 371 14.54 -11.41 -2.35
N GLY A 372 15.19 -11.16 -3.48
CA GLY A 372 16.46 -11.78 -3.87
C GLY A 372 17.59 -11.28 -2.97
N LEU A 373 17.66 -9.96 -2.74
CA LEU A 373 18.61 -9.36 -1.81
C LEU A 373 18.37 -9.85 -0.38
N SER A 374 17.11 -9.90 0.06
CA SER A 374 16.75 -10.46 1.37
C SER A 374 17.30 -11.87 1.54
N ALA A 375 17.10 -12.74 0.55
CA ALA A 375 17.59 -14.12 0.58
C ALA A 375 19.12 -14.18 0.57
N ALA A 376 19.79 -13.40 -0.28
CA ALA A 376 21.24 -13.35 -0.37
C ALA A 376 21.91 -12.91 0.94
N LEU A 377 21.24 -12.02 1.70
CA LEU A 377 21.71 -11.51 3.00
C LEU A 377 21.15 -12.29 4.21
N GLY A 378 20.61 -13.49 4.00
CA GLY A 378 20.15 -14.37 5.09
C GLY A 378 18.87 -13.90 5.79
N GLY A 379 17.93 -13.30 5.05
CA GLY A 379 16.63 -12.85 5.55
C GLY A 379 16.61 -11.37 5.94
N TYR A 380 17.37 -10.52 5.24
CA TYR A 380 17.38 -9.08 5.46
C TYR A 380 16.00 -8.49 5.22
N SER A 381 15.38 -7.98 6.26
CA SER A 381 14.00 -7.51 6.26
C SER A 381 13.88 -5.99 6.15
N ASP A 382 12.68 -5.48 5.85
CA ASP A 382 12.35 -4.05 5.95
C ASP A 382 12.62 -3.48 7.36
N ALA A 383 12.44 -4.28 8.40
CA ALA A 383 12.73 -3.85 9.77
C ALA A 383 14.25 -3.69 9.99
N ASP A 384 15.06 -4.61 9.45
CA ASP A 384 16.52 -4.50 9.47
C ASP A 384 17.00 -3.30 8.67
N PHE A 385 16.42 -3.07 7.49
CA PHE A 385 16.76 -1.94 6.64
C PHE A 385 16.48 -0.59 7.32
N ARG A 386 15.32 -0.45 7.99
CA ARG A 386 15.02 0.76 8.79
C ARG A 386 16.01 0.95 9.95
N ALA A 387 16.40 -0.14 10.60
CA ALA A 387 17.41 -0.08 11.66
C ALA A 387 18.79 0.33 11.09
N ASP A 388 19.08 -0.07 9.85
CA ASP A 388 20.31 0.31 9.17
C ASP A 388 20.31 1.78 8.76
N ILE A 389 19.19 2.35 8.29
CA ILE A 389 19.04 3.81 8.08
C ILE A 389 19.35 4.55 9.38
N ALA A 390 18.78 4.11 10.52
CA ALA A 390 19.08 4.72 11.81
C ALA A 390 20.57 4.63 12.18
N THR A 391 21.22 3.51 11.83
CA THR A 391 22.65 3.33 12.02
C THR A 391 23.45 4.30 11.15
N MET A 392 23.08 4.50 9.89
CA MET A 392 23.72 5.47 9.00
C MET A 392 23.56 6.90 9.53
N HIS A 393 22.38 7.27 10.00
CA HIS A 393 22.13 8.56 10.63
C HIS A 393 23.00 8.77 11.88
N SER A 394 23.20 7.74 12.70
CA SER A 394 24.07 7.83 13.88
C SER A 394 25.55 8.06 13.53
N ARG A 395 25.95 7.69 12.31
CA ARG A 395 27.27 7.95 11.73
C ARG A 395 27.37 9.29 10.99
N GLY A 396 26.32 10.12 11.03
CA GLY A 396 26.26 11.41 10.34
C GLY A 396 25.98 11.32 8.83
N LYS A 397 25.59 10.14 8.33
CA LYS A 397 25.32 9.90 6.90
C LYS A 397 23.87 10.17 6.56
N LYS A 398 23.60 10.52 5.30
CA LYS A 398 22.27 10.75 4.75
C LYS A 398 21.87 9.59 3.84
N VAL A 399 20.60 9.20 3.88
CA VAL A 399 20.05 8.13 3.05
C VAL A 399 18.82 8.64 2.31
N ILE A 400 18.85 8.59 1.00
CA ILE A 400 17.74 9.01 0.13
C ILE A 400 17.25 7.84 -0.70
N LEU A 401 16.00 7.92 -1.16
CA LEU A 401 15.42 6.90 -2.03
C LEU A 401 15.49 7.37 -3.48
N SER A 402 16.16 6.62 -4.33
CA SER A 402 16.22 6.87 -5.77
C SER A 402 15.00 6.29 -6.49
N VAL A 403 14.52 7.01 -7.49
CA VAL A 403 13.35 6.65 -8.30
C VAL A 403 13.76 6.61 -9.77
N GLY A 404 13.69 5.43 -10.39
CA GLY A 404 14.00 5.26 -11.80
C GLY A 404 14.94 4.12 -12.09
N GLY A 405 16.12 4.45 -12.63
CA GLY A 405 17.07 3.53 -13.20
C GLY A 405 16.64 3.01 -14.59
N GLU A 406 17.48 2.22 -15.23
CA GLU A 406 17.29 1.69 -16.60
C GLU A 406 15.93 0.97 -16.79
N ALA A 407 15.50 0.19 -15.82
CA ALA A 407 14.23 -0.56 -15.84
C ALA A 407 13.04 0.22 -15.27
N GLY A 408 13.26 1.38 -14.66
CA GLY A 408 12.22 2.16 -13.96
C GLY A 408 11.12 2.65 -14.90
N ARG A 409 9.85 2.54 -14.46
CA ARG A 409 8.66 2.88 -15.26
C ARG A 409 7.80 3.95 -14.60
N VAL A 410 8.37 4.77 -13.71
CA VAL A 410 7.64 5.83 -13.01
C VAL A 410 7.43 6.99 -13.97
N ALA A 411 6.16 7.39 -14.17
CA ALA A 411 5.79 8.49 -15.04
C ALA A 411 4.96 9.53 -14.27
N VAL A 412 5.43 10.79 -14.30
CA VAL A 412 4.77 11.93 -13.65
C VAL A 412 4.45 12.95 -14.74
N ASN A 413 3.31 12.78 -15.41
CA ASN A 413 2.99 13.47 -16.65
C ASN A 413 1.77 14.42 -16.55
N ASP A 414 1.12 14.49 -15.39
CA ASP A 414 -0.01 15.35 -15.09
C ASP A 414 -0.06 15.71 -13.60
N ALA A 415 -1.00 16.58 -13.21
CA ALA A 415 -1.15 17.04 -11.83
C ALA A 415 -1.57 15.94 -10.86
N ALA A 416 -2.30 14.93 -11.32
CA ALA A 416 -2.73 13.80 -10.49
C ALA A 416 -1.54 12.89 -10.18
N SER A 417 -0.76 12.52 -11.19
CA SER A 417 0.46 11.73 -11.00
C SER A 417 1.53 12.47 -10.18
N ALA A 418 1.62 13.81 -10.32
CA ALA A 418 2.48 14.62 -9.46
C ALA A 418 2.04 14.58 -7.98
N THR A 419 0.75 14.62 -7.72
CA THR A 419 0.18 14.47 -6.38
C THR A 419 0.42 13.08 -5.82
N ASN A 420 0.19 12.03 -6.61
CA ASN A 420 0.41 10.64 -6.23
C ASN A 420 1.88 10.38 -5.89
N PHE A 421 2.81 10.89 -6.71
CA PHE A 421 4.25 10.82 -6.45
C PHE A 421 4.59 11.44 -5.10
N SER A 422 4.19 12.70 -4.89
CA SER A 422 4.52 13.40 -3.64
C SER A 422 3.90 12.74 -2.41
N ASN A 423 2.70 12.15 -2.53
CA ASN A 423 2.04 11.44 -1.43
C ASN A 423 2.74 10.14 -1.08
N SER A 424 3.02 9.30 -2.07
CA SER A 424 3.69 8.01 -1.86
C SER A 424 5.13 8.20 -1.36
N MET A 425 5.87 9.14 -1.94
CA MET A 425 7.25 9.45 -1.50
C MET A 425 7.27 10.01 -0.08
N PHE A 426 6.33 10.90 0.29
CA PHE A 426 6.20 11.39 1.66
C PHE A 426 5.96 10.24 2.65
N ASN A 427 5.10 9.29 2.30
CA ASN A 427 4.83 8.13 3.14
C ASN A 427 6.07 7.23 3.29
N LEU A 428 6.84 7.02 2.21
CA LEU A 428 8.09 6.26 2.25
C LEU A 428 9.15 6.96 3.09
N ILE A 429 9.35 8.26 2.90
CA ILE A 429 10.26 9.08 3.73
C ILE A 429 9.88 8.94 5.21
N SER A 430 8.60 9.08 5.53
CA SER A 430 8.11 9.02 6.91
C SER A 430 8.23 7.61 7.52
N SER A 431 8.00 6.55 6.73
CA SER A 431 7.94 5.17 7.24
C SER A 431 9.30 4.49 7.34
N TYR A 432 10.23 4.84 6.45
CA TYR A 432 11.58 4.28 6.44
C TYR A 432 12.62 5.19 7.11
N GLY A 433 12.38 6.50 7.15
CA GLY A 433 13.33 7.48 7.69
C GLY A 433 14.30 8.02 6.64
N PHE A 434 13.95 8.00 5.35
CA PHE A 434 14.79 8.60 4.32
C PHE A 434 14.92 10.11 4.50
N ASP A 435 16.09 10.66 4.16
CA ASP A 435 16.38 12.10 4.21
C ASP A 435 15.89 12.83 2.95
N GLY A 436 15.50 12.11 1.89
CA GLY A 436 15.13 12.75 0.64
C GLY A 436 14.82 11.79 -0.50
N VAL A 437 14.86 12.34 -1.70
CA VAL A 437 14.57 11.65 -2.96
C VAL A 437 15.63 11.97 -4.00
N ASP A 438 15.97 10.97 -4.80
CA ASP A 438 16.77 11.09 -6.00
C ASP A 438 15.92 10.78 -7.24
N ILE A 439 16.11 11.51 -8.33
CA ILE A 439 15.41 11.32 -9.61
C ILE A 439 16.40 10.80 -10.65
N ASP A 440 16.25 9.52 -11.00
CA ASP A 440 17.09 8.78 -11.96
C ASP A 440 16.22 8.18 -13.10
N LEU A 441 15.31 8.97 -13.66
CA LEU A 441 14.34 8.52 -14.68
C LEU A 441 14.98 8.48 -16.07
N GLU A 442 15.47 7.32 -16.49
CA GLU A 442 16.13 7.14 -17.80
C GLU A 442 15.15 6.94 -18.98
N ASN A 443 13.85 6.75 -18.69
CA ASN A 443 12.79 6.48 -19.68
C ASN A 443 11.92 7.71 -20.00
N GLY A 444 12.40 8.91 -19.69
CA GLY A 444 11.73 10.18 -19.94
C GLY A 444 11.20 10.86 -18.70
N LEU A 445 11.15 12.18 -18.74
CA LEU A 445 10.78 13.04 -17.61
C LEU A 445 9.97 14.24 -18.12
N ASN A 446 8.85 14.54 -17.46
CA ASN A 446 8.12 15.78 -17.65
C ASN A 446 8.55 16.80 -16.59
N PRO A 447 9.30 17.87 -16.98
CA PRO A 447 9.89 18.79 -16.01
C PRO A 447 8.85 19.59 -15.23
N THR A 448 7.71 19.91 -15.84
CA THR A 448 6.66 20.70 -15.20
C THR A 448 6.02 19.93 -14.05
N PHE A 449 5.54 18.72 -14.33
CA PHE A 449 4.82 17.95 -13.31
C PHE A 449 5.76 17.29 -12.29
N MET A 450 6.97 16.89 -12.68
CA MET A 450 7.98 16.46 -11.72
C MET A 450 8.41 17.62 -10.82
N GLY A 451 8.60 18.81 -11.34
CA GLY A 451 8.87 20.01 -10.54
C GLY A 451 7.76 20.32 -9.54
N GLN A 452 6.51 20.20 -9.96
CA GLN A 452 5.34 20.32 -9.06
C GLN A 452 5.37 19.25 -7.96
N ALA A 453 5.64 17.98 -8.31
CA ALA A 453 5.71 16.88 -7.36
C ALA A 453 6.78 17.12 -6.29
N LEU A 454 7.98 17.54 -6.69
CA LEU A 454 9.10 17.81 -5.80
C LEU A 454 8.85 19.03 -4.89
N ARG A 455 8.23 20.10 -5.40
CA ARG A 455 7.80 21.24 -4.59
C ARG A 455 6.72 20.87 -3.58
N ASN A 456 5.74 20.05 -3.98
CA ASN A 456 4.72 19.53 -3.07
C ASN A 456 5.37 18.68 -1.96
N LEU A 457 6.31 17.81 -2.33
CA LEU A 457 7.04 16.99 -1.36
C LEU A 457 7.85 17.87 -0.40
N ARG A 458 8.59 18.87 -0.93
CA ARG A 458 9.37 19.84 -0.14
C ARG A 458 8.51 20.60 0.86
N SER A 459 7.31 21.02 0.45
CA SER A 459 6.40 21.76 1.34
C SER A 459 5.91 20.91 2.53
N ARG A 460 5.82 19.59 2.35
CA ARG A 460 5.35 18.64 3.37
C ARG A 460 6.45 18.16 4.31
N VAL A 461 7.64 17.85 3.76
CA VAL A 461 8.77 17.34 4.53
C VAL A 461 9.52 18.48 5.23
N GLY A 462 9.58 19.66 4.60
CA GLY A 462 10.26 20.84 5.14
C GLY A 462 11.62 21.13 4.51
N ALA A 463 12.31 22.12 5.04
CA ALA A 463 13.53 22.70 4.45
C ALA A 463 14.73 21.75 4.40
N ASN A 464 14.71 20.65 5.12
CA ASN A 464 15.80 19.68 5.18
C ASN A 464 15.70 18.55 4.16
N LEU A 465 14.63 18.51 3.34
CA LEU A 465 14.48 17.49 2.29
C LEU A 465 15.66 17.57 1.31
N ILE A 466 16.37 16.48 1.14
CA ILE A 466 17.41 16.35 0.11
C ILE A 466 16.73 15.97 -1.21
N ILE A 467 17.02 16.72 -2.27
CA ILE A 467 16.54 16.44 -3.63
C ILE A 467 17.75 16.35 -4.54
N THR A 468 17.98 15.17 -5.14
CA THR A 468 19.06 14.97 -6.10
C THR A 468 18.52 14.48 -7.43
N MET A 469 19.34 14.50 -8.44
CA MET A 469 19.05 13.97 -9.79
C MET A 469 20.29 13.31 -10.36
N ALA A 470 20.10 12.24 -11.16
CA ALA A 470 21.19 11.56 -11.85
C ALA A 470 20.96 11.50 -13.38
N PRO A 471 20.89 12.64 -14.08
CA PRO A 471 20.70 12.67 -15.52
C PRO A 471 21.92 12.10 -16.26
N GLN A 472 21.68 11.55 -17.46
CA GLN A 472 22.73 11.25 -18.40
C GLN A 472 23.39 12.55 -18.93
N THR A 473 24.61 12.48 -19.44
CA THR A 473 25.28 13.67 -20.00
C THR A 473 24.48 14.35 -21.11
N ILE A 474 23.78 13.56 -21.95
CA ILE A 474 22.96 14.10 -23.02
C ILE A 474 21.78 14.95 -22.51
N ASP A 475 21.26 14.63 -21.37
CA ASP A 475 20.15 15.36 -20.73
C ASP A 475 20.58 16.72 -20.17
N MET A 476 21.88 16.95 -20.07
CA MET A 476 22.47 18.17 -19.54
C MET A 476 23.25 18.99 -20.59
N GLN A 477 23.04 18.70 -21.88
CA GLN A 477 23.67 19.41 -23.00
C GLN A 477 23.00 20.76 -23.32
N ASN A 478 21.70 20.89 -23.03
CA ASN A 478 20.95 22.10 -23.38
C ASN A 478 19.89 22.37 -22.30
N PRO A 479 19.79 23.63 -21.80
CA PRO A 479 18.79 24.02 -20.79
C PRO A 479 17.32 23.75 -21.13
N THR A 480 17.01 23.47 -22.40
CA THR A 480 15.63 23.15 -22.85
C THR A 480 15.30 21.66 -22.74
N VAL A 481 16.28 20.78 -22.56
CA VAL A 481 16.07 19.35 -22.32
C VAL A 481 15.45 19.12 -20.94
N SER A 482 14.59 18.13 -20.85
CA SER A 482 13.70 17.94 -19.71
C SER A 482 14.40 17.94 -18.35
N TYR A 483 15.49 17.20 -18.20
CA TYR A 483 16.23 17.16 -16.93
C TYR A 483 16.90 18.49 -16.59
N PHE A 484 17.56 19.10 -17.58
CA PHE A 484 18.24 20.37 -17.32
C PHE A 484 17.23 21.48 -17.01
N LYS A 485 16.11 21.50 -17.77
CA LYS A 485 15.01 22.41 -17.47
C LYS A 485 14.47 22.20 -16.05
N LEU A 486 14.23 20.95 -15.63
CA LEU A 486 13.77 20.65 -14.29
C LEU A 486 14.77 21.15 -13.24
N ALA A 487 16.07 20.86 -13.42
CA ALA A 487 17.11 21.28 -12.47
C ALA A 487 17.14 22.81 -12.30
N LEU A 488 16.99 23.57 -13.39
CA LEU A 488 16.92 25.04 -13.36
C LEU A 488 15.61 25.55 -12.73
N ASP A 489 14.49 24.91 -13.05
CA ASP A 489 13.17 25.30 -12.54
C ASP A 489 13.06 25.13 -11.01
N ILE A 490 13.74 24.13 -10.44
CA ILE A 490 13.70 23.85 -8.99
C ILE A 490 15.02 24.15 -8.28
N ARG A 491 15.93 24.93 -8.89
CA ARG A 491 17.27 25.21 -8.31
C ARG A 491 17.25 25.82 -6.91
N ASP A 492 16.12 26.40 -6.50
CA ASP A 492 15.90 26.95 -5.15
C ASP A 492 15.73 25.84 -4.09
N ILE A 493 15.29 24.64 -4.48
CA ILE A 493 15.09 23.49 -3.59
C ILE A 493 15.98 22.29 -3.94
N LEU A 494 16.70 22.33 -5.05
CA LEU A 494 17.59 21.27 -5.53
C LEU A 494 18.88 21.25 -4.69
N THR A 495 19.26 20.06 -4.23
CA THR A 495 20.51 19.86 -3.47
C THR A 495 21.68 19.69 -4.43
N VAL A 496 21.62 18.72 -5.36
CA VAL A 496 22.71 18.46 -6.32
C VAL A 496 22.22 17.65 -7.52
N VAL A 497 22.86 17.85 -8.66
CA VAL A 497 22.77 17.03 -9.87
C VAL A 497 24.02 16.17 -9.97
N HIS A 498 23.86 14.86 -10.01
CA HIS A 498 24.89 13.85 -10.19
C HIS A 498 24.93 13.39 -11.64
N THR A 499 25.41 14.23 -12.56
CA THR A 499 25.42 13.86 -13.98
C THR A 499 26.28 12.63 -14.22
N GLN A 500 25.72 11.65 -14.96
CA GLN A 500 26.38 10.38 -15.29
C GLN A 500 27.38 10.59 -16.46
N PHE A 501 28.66 10.77 -16.14
CA PHE A 501 29.75 10.97 -17.14
C PHE A 501 30.27 9.65 -17.72
N TYR A 502 29.38 8.68 -17.94
CA TYR A 502 29.68 7.35 -18.47
C TYR A 502 28.60 6.89 -19.46
N ASN A 503 28.82 5.84 -20.21
CA ASN A 503 27.95 5.31 -21.28
C ASN A 503 27.53 6.36 -22.33
N SER A 504 28.37 7.36 -22.60
CA SER A 504 27.96 8.60 -23.28
C SER A 504 28.71 8.96 -24.58
N GLY A 505 29.78 8.27 -24.90
CA GLY A 505 30.57 8.57 -26.11
C GLY A 505 31.32 9.91 -26.07
N SER A 506 31.14 10.75 -27.09
CA SER A 506 31.77 12.08 -27.19
C SER A 506 30.73 13.16 -27.35
N MET A 507 30.89 14.30 -26.66
CA MET A 507 29.94 15.41 -26.67
C MET A 507 30.66 16.77 -26.64
N LEU A 508 29.98 17.80 -27.19
CA LEU A 508 30.46 19.17 -27.13
C LEU A 508 30.53 19.68 -25.70
N GLY A 509 31.58 20.42 -25.39
CA GLY A 509 31.74 21.11 -24.13
C GLY A 509 31.03 22.48 -24.10
N CYS A 510 31.15 23.22 -23.01
CA CYS A 510 30.58 24.56 -22.87
C CYS A 510 31.24 25.59 -23.81
N ASP A 511 32.42 25.29 -24.35
CA ASP A 511 33.11 26.08 -25.38
C ASP A 511 32.47 25.92 -26.78
N GLN A 512 31.61 24.91 -26.98
CA GLN A 512 30.93 24.58 -28.23
C GLN A 512 31.89 24.38 -29.42
N SER A 513 33.19 24.22 -29.14
CA SER A 513 34.25 24.22 -30.14
C SER A 513 34.80 22.82 -30.40
N PHE A 514 34.67 21.91 -29.45
CA PHE A 514 35.25 20.60 -29.50
C PHE A 514 34.39 19.53 -28.83
N ALA A 515 34.31 18.35 -29.44
CA ALA A 515 33.64 17.20 -28.82
C ALA A 515 34.67 16.40 -28.00
N TYR A 516 34.47 16.39 -26.71
CA TYR A 516 35.31 15.69 -25.73
C TYR A 516 34.83 14.24 -25.59
N SER A 517 35.76 13.29 -25.52
CA SER A 517 35.45 11.85 -25.38
C SER A 517 35.33 11.46 -23.91
N GLN A 518 34.34 10.61 -23.61
CA GLN A 518 34.20 10.06 -22.26
C GLN A 518 35.48 9.38 -21.76
N GLY A 519 35.64 9.27 -20.46
CA GLY A 519 36.80 8.66 -19.83
C GLY A 519 38.00 9.62 -19.71
N THR A 520 37.81 10.91 -19.92
CA THR A 520 38.87 11.92 -19.83
C THR A 520 38.52 13.06 -18.87
N VAL A 521 39.53 13.73 -18.32
CA VAL A 521 39.38 14.95 -17.53
C VAL A 521 38.61 16.00 -18.32
N ASN A 522 38.94 16.16 -19.61
CA ASN A 522 38.27 17.14 -20.47
C ASN A 522 36.79 16.91 -20.59
N PHE A 523 36.35 15.65 -20.75
CA PHE A 523 34.93 15.31 -20.84
C PHE A 523 34.17 15.72 -19.60
N MET A 524 34.67 15.33 -18.41
CA MET A 524 34.05 15.67 -17.14
C MET A 524 33.99 17.18 -16.92
N THR A 525 35.08 17.89 -17.17
CA THR A 525 35.18 19.33 -16.92
C THR A 525 34.41 20.17 -17.93
N ALA A 526 34.47 19.83 -19.23
CA ALA A 526 33.78 20.59 -20.27
C ALA A 526 32.27 20.44 -20.23
N LEU A 527 31.77 19.26 -19.83
CA LEU A 527 30.33 19.02 -19.72
C LEU A 527 29.76 19.53 -18.39
N ALA A 528 30.50 19.41 -17.28
CA ALA A 528 30.11 20.07 -16.03
C ALA A 528 30.05 21.60 -16.19
N CYS A 529 30.96 22.18 -16.98
CA CYS A 529 30.95 23.59 -17.33
C CYS A 529 29.63 24.06 -17.97
N ILE A 530 28.99 23.23 -18.81
CA ILE A 530 27.68 23.57 -19.43
C ILE A 530 26.64 23.87 -18.33
N GLN A 531 26.56 23.02 -17.32
CA GLN A 531 25.61 23.13 -16.22
C GLN A 531 25.86 24.39 -15.38
N LEU A 532 27.14 24.64 -15.09
CA LEU A 532 27.58 25.77 -14.29
C LEU A 532 27.35 27.11 -15.00
N GLU A 533 27.68 27.19 -16.28
CA GLU A 533 27.48 28.42 -17.08
C GLU A 533 26.02 28.68 -17.44
N ALA A 534 25.18 27.64 -17.45
CA ALA A 534 23.74 27.78 -17.67
C ALA A 534 22.95 28.15 -16.40
N GLY A 535 23.60 28.25 -15.24
CA GLY A 535 22.99 28.84 -14.03
C GLY A 535 22.75 27.89 -12.85
N LEU A 536 23.22 26.65 -12.89
CA LEU A 536 23.35 25.87 -11.64
C LEU A 536 24.50 26.42 -10.81
N ARG A 537 24.29 26.48 -9.51
CA ARG A 537 25.36 26.86 -8.58
C ARG A 537 26.42 25.75 -8.51
N PRO A 538 27.69 26.08 -8.23
CA PRO A 538 28.72 25.05 -8.08
C PRO A 538 28.34 23.95 -7.08
N ASP A 539 27.71 24.32 -5.98
CA ASP A 539 27.22 23.42 -4.96
C ASP A 539 26.03 22.54 -5.41
N GLN A 540 25.58 22.70 -6.64
CA GLN A 540 24.53 21.87 -7.25
C GLN A 540 25.06 20.96 -8.36
N VAL A 541 26.36 20.93 -8.61
CA VAL A 541 26.95 20.11 -9.68
C VAL A 541 27.95 19.12 -9.09
N SER A 542 27.85 17.86 -9.48
CA SER A 542 28.67 16.75 -9.01
C SER A 542 29.02 15.82 -10.19
N LEU A 543 30.17 15.16 -10.13
CA LEU A 543 30.67 14.27 -11.17
C LEU A 543 30.26 12.81 -10.85
N GLY A 544 29.38 12.23 -11.67
CA GLY A 544 28.93 10.84 -11.53
C GLY A 544 29.76 9.88 -12.40
N LEU A 545 30.43 8.91 -11.79
CA LEU A 545 31.28 7.92 -12.47
C LEU A 545 31.02 6.49 -11.98
N PRO A 546 31.32 5.45 -12.80
CA PRO A 546 31.29 4.08 -12.34
C PRO A 546 32.38 3.81 -11.32
N ALA A 547 32.10 2.99 -10.30
CA ALA A 547 33.05 2.68 -9.22
C ALA A 547 34.27 1.86 -9.68
N GLY A 548 34.14 1.17 -10.81
CA GLY A 548 35.22 0.32 -11.32
C GLY A 548 34.73 -0.65 -12.41
N PRO A 549 35.57 -1.62 -12.78
CA PRO A 549 35.21 -2.63 -13.79
C PRO A 549 33.90 -3.37 -13.42
N GLY A 550 33.05 -3.57 -14.41
CA GLY A 550 31.74 -4.23 -14.26
C GLY A 550 30.59 -3.28 -13.93
N ALA A 551 30.87 -2.06 -13.43
CA ALA A 551 29.85 -1.11 -13.00
C ALA A 551 29.11 -0.45 -14.19
N ALA A 552 29.76 -0.29 -15.34
CA ALA A 552 29.16 0.29 -16.54
C ALA A 552 29.80 -0.28 -17.83
N GLY A 553 29.08 -0.14 -18.95
CA GLY A 553 29.58 -0.57 -20.28
C GLY A 553 30.71 0.31 -20.83
N GLY A 554 30.83 1.56 -20.36
CA GLY A 554 31.88 2.50 -20.80
C GLY A 554 32.01 3.67 -19.81
N GLY A 555 33.16 4.38 -19.89
CA GLY A 555 33.40 5.53 -19.01
C GLY A 555 34.01 5.19 -17.65
N VAL A 556 34.37 3.94 -17.40
CA VAL A 556 35.14 3.56 -16.21
C VAL A 556 36.53 4.22 -16.29
N VAL A 557 36.91 4.95 -15.26
CA VAL A 557 38.18 5.67 -15.18
C VAL A 557 38.89 5.38 -13.87
N ALA A 558 40.21 5.60 -13.84
CA ALA A 558 40.91 5.63 -12.57
C ALA A 558 40.34 6.77 -11.70
N PRO A 559 40.02 6.52 -10.42
CA PRO A 559 39.43 7.55 -9.55
C PRO A 559 40.27 8.82 -9.45
N SER A 560 41.60 8.72 -9.63
CA SER A 560 42.49 9.89 -9.67
C SER A 560 42.20 10.86 -10.82
N LEU A 561 41.58 10.40 -11.93
CA LEU A 561 41.14 11.29 -13.01
C LEU A 561 39.92 12.12 -12.58
N VAL A 562 39.06 11.58 -11.73
CA VAL A 562 37.95 12.32 -11.14
C VAL A 562 38.50 13.43 -10.23
N ASN A 563 39.50 13.15 -9.41
CA ASN A 563 40.19 14.16 -8.59
C ASN A 563 40.80 15.26 -9.45
N GLN A 564 41.43 14.89 -10.59
CA GLN A 564 41.98 15.91 -11.51
C GLN A 564 40.86 16.78 -12.11
N ALA A 565 39.72 16.21 -12.47
CA ALA A 565 38.57 16.97 -12.96
C ALA A 565 37.98 17.90 -11.89
N LEU A 566 37.90 17.44 -10.64
CA LEU A 566 37.49 18.27 -9.49
C LEU A 566 38.48 19.42 -9.24
N ASP A 567 39.77 19.14 -9.28
CA ASP A 567 40.81 20.21 -9.16
C ASP A 567 40.75 21.21 -10.30
N CYS A 568 40.50 20.74 -11.55
CA CYS A 568 40.33 21.61 -12.69
C CYS A 568 39.13 22.54 -12.51
N LEU A 569 37.98 22.01 -12.06
CA LEU A 569 36.78 22.79 -11.82
C LEU A 569 36.97 23.74 -10.62
N ALA A 570 37.45 23.22 -9.48
CA ALA A 570 37.54 23.99 -8.25
C ALA A 570 38.67 25.05 -8.23
N ARG A 571 39.83 24.70 -8.79
CA ARG A 571 41.08 25.45 -8.66
C ARG A 571 41.72 25.90 -9.97
N GLY A 572 41.28 25.35 -11.12
CA GLY A 572 41.92 25.57 -12.43
C GLY A 572 43.26 24.85 -12.59
N THR A 573 43.53 23.84 -11.73
CA THR A 573 44.76 23.01 -11.76
C THR A 573 44.46 21.61 -12.25
N ASN A 574 45.43 20.86 -12.70
CA ASN A 574 45.28 19.49 -13.20
C ASN A 574 44.28 19.34 -14.37
N CYS A 575 43.99 20.43 -15.08
CA CYS A 575 43.16 20.41 -16.28
C CYS A 575 43.88 19.66 -17.42
N GLY A 576 43.10 19.06 -18.29
CA GLY A 576 43.59 18.61 -19.56
C GLY A 576 43.79 19.74 -20.57
N SER A 577 43.44 19.52 -21.84
CA SER A 577 43.41 20.56 -22.86
C SER A 577 42.28 21.58 -22.71
N PHE A 578 41.16 21.15 -22.15
CA PHE A 578 40.04 22.04 -21.80
C PHE A 578 40.30 22.75 -20.49
N ARG A 579 40.03 24.05 -20.45
CA ARG A 579 39.99 24.84 -19.23
C ARG A 579 38.67 25.57 -19.13
N PRO A 580 37.93 25.42 -18.00
CA PRO A 580 36.70 26.19 -17.80
C PRO A 580 36.99 27.70 -17.79
N PRO A 581 35.99 28.54 -18.14
CA PRO A 581 36.19 30.02 -18.21
C PRO A 581 36.51 30.66 -16.86
N ARG A 582 36.21 29.98 -15.77
CA ARG A 582 36.49 30.36 -14.39
C ARG A 582 36.59 29.15 -13.49
N THR A 583 37.02 29.33 -12.26
CA THR A 583 36.98 28.29 -11.22
C THR A 583 35.67 28.27 -10.48
N TYR A 584 35.32 27.08 -9.95
CA TYR A 584 34.09 26.82 -9.20
C TYR A 584 34.40 26.14 -7.86
N PRO A 585 34.99 26.88 -6.89
CA PRO A 585 35.50 26.31 -5.64
C PRO A 585 34.44 25.56 -4.83
N GLY A 586 33.15 25.90 -5.01
CA GLY A 586 32.03 25.21 -4.35
C GLY A 586 31.49 23.98 -5.09
N ILE A 587 32.22 23.39 -6.10
CA ILE A 587 31.78 22.19 -6.79
C ILE A 587 31.43 21.09 -5.78
N ARG A 588 30.24 20.45 -5.92
CA ARG A 588 29.70 19.62 -4.84
C ARG A 588 30.51 18.37 -4.53
N GLY A 589 31.15 17.75 -5.50
CA GLY A 589 31.94 16.54 -5.29
C GLY A 589 31.70 15.47 -6.34
N ALA A 590 31.56 14.24 -5.92
CA ALA A 590 31.38 13.10 -6.82
C ALA A 590 30.24 12.17 -6.40
N MET A 591 29.76 11.41 -7.38
CA MET A 591 28.84 10.31 -7.18
C MET A 591 29.37 9.05 -7.85
N THR A 592 29.03 7.89 -7.36
CA THR A 592 29.35 6.65 -8.03
C THR A 592 28.19 5.67 -8.17
N TRP A 593 28.12 5.05 -9.32
CA TRP A 593 27.42 3.81 -9.56
C TRP A 593 28.43 2.66 -9.46
N SER A 594 28.54 1.88 -8.40
CA SER A 594 27.77 2.00 -7.17
C SER A 594 28.65 1.64 -5.95
N ILE A 595 28.13 1.78 -4.74
CA ILE A 595 28.78 1.32 -3.50
C ILE A 595 29.10 -0.17 -3.60
N ASN A 596 28.15 -0.98 -4.06
CA ASN A 596 28.29 -2.43 -4.19
C ASN A 596 29.45 -2.78 -5.15
N TRP A 597 29.55 -2.08 -6.29
CA TRP A 597 30.66 -2.23 -7.21
C TRP A 597 31.99 -1.70 -6.65
N ASP A 598 31.98 -0.61 -5.89
CA ASP A 598 33.20 -0.10 -5.25
C ASP A 598 33.73 -1.11 -4.22
N VAL A 599 32.87 -1.67 -3.39
CA VAL A 599 33.24 -2.74 -2.44
C VAL A 599 33.78 -3.97 -3.18
N SER A 600 33.14 -4.39 -4.29
CA SER A 600 33.65 -5.47 -5.15
C SER A 600 35.04 -5.17 -5.73
N ASN A 601 35.36 -3.90 -5.95
CA ASN A 601 36.64 -3.42 -6.48
C ASN A 601 37.59 -2.92 -5.37
N GLY A 602 37.37 -3.32 -4.10
CA GLY A 602 38.26 -3.03 -2.97
C GLY A 602 38.19 -1.58 -2.46
N ASN A 603 37.06 -0.92 -2.63
CA ASN A 603 36.78 0.46 -2.20
C ASN A 603 37.74 1.50 -2.83
N GLN A 604 38.25 1.25 -4.02
CA GLN A 604 39.24 2.11 -4.65
C GLN A 604 38.67 3.49 -4.97
N PHE A 605 37.41 3.55 -5.39
CA PHE A 605 36.75 4.81 -5.70
C PHE A 605 36.61 5.66 -4.44
N ALA A 606 35.97 5.15 -3.41
CA ALA A 606 35.75 5.86 -2.16
C ALA A 606 37.07 6.27 -1.48
N ASN A 607 38.02 5.33 -1.36
CA ASN A 607 39.32 5.58 -0.72
C ASN A 607 40.19 6.62 -1.45
N THR A 608 39.92 6.87 -2.74
CA THR A 608 40.65 7.88 -3.52
C THR A 608 39.93 9.23 -3.53
N ILE A 609 38.57 9.22 -3.61
CA ILE A 609 37.79 10.45 -3.80
C ILE A 609 37.53 11.16 -2.47
N ASP A 610 37.07 10.44 -1.45
CA ASP A 610 36.68 11.06 -0.16
C ASP A 610 37.80 11.89 0.50
N PRO A 611 39.06 11.40 0.64
CA PRO A 611 40.12 12.20 1.17
C PRO A 611 40.45 13.44 0.32
N HIS A 612 40.26 13.38 -0.99
CA HIS A 612 40.49 14.50 -1.89
C HIS A 612 39.40 15.56 -1.75
N LEU A 613 38.13 15.17 -1.61
CA LEU A 613 37.03 16.11 -1.37
C LEU A 613 37.27 16.99 -0.14
N ALA A 614 37.81 16.42 0.92
CA ALA A 614 38.17 17.15 2.13
C ALA A 614 39.28 18.24 1.90
N THR A 615 39.98 18.19 0.79
CA THR A 615 41.01 19.17 0.42
C THR A 615 40.48 20.29 -0.45
N LEU A 616 39.28 20.17 -1.04
CA LEU A 616 38.73 21.19 -1.93
C LEU A 616 38.40 22.47 -1.18
N PRO A 617 38.51 23.67 -1.87
CA PRO A 617 38.35 24.98 -1.24
C PRO A 617 36.91 25.34 -0.90
#